data_8aa0c2d454088e6d73bdcc6bbae49818
#
_entry.id   8aa0c2d454088e6d73bdcc6bbae49818
#
_cell.length_a   1.000
_cell.length_b   1.000
_cell.length_c   1.000
_cell.angle_alpha   90.00
_cell.angle_beta   90.00
_cell.angle_gamma   90.00
#
_symmetry.space_group_name_H-M   'P 1'
#
loop_
_entity.id
_entity.type
_entity.pdbx_description
1 polymer ?
#
loop_
_entity_poly.entity_id
_entity_poly.type
_entity_poly.pdbx_seq_one_letter_code
_entity_poly.pdbx_strand_id
1 'polypeptide(L)'
;MKVAIGNDHTAVELKNHVKAHLENRGYTVVNVGVDETASCHYPIYGKRVADLVASGECDLGVLICGSGVGISLAANKVKGIRAVVCSEPYSAKMARTHNDANIVAFGARVVGPAMAEEIVDAFFDASFEGGRHQGRVDMLTAIENGESIE
;
A
#
# COMPACT_ATOMS: atom_id res chain seq x y z
N MET A 1 -0.47 -11.47 -10.91
CA MET A 1 -0.91 -10.34 -10.06
C MET A 1 -0.28 -9.07 -10.57
N LYS A 2 -1.05 -8.00 -10.67
CA LYS A 2 -0.63 -6.67 -11.12
C LYS A 2 -0.60 -5.71 -9.94
N VAL A 3 0.54 -5.05 -9.72
CA VAL A 3 0.81 -4.23 -8.54
C VAL A 3 1.06 -2.79 -8.96
N ALA A 4 0.34 -1.84 -8.34
CA ALA A 4 0.67 -0.43 -8.48
C ALA A 4 1.73 -0.01 -7.47
N ILE A 5 2.74 0.74 -7.88
CA ILE A 5 3.73 1.32 -6.97
C ILE A 5 3.83 2.82 -7.17
N GLY A 6 3.88 3.55 -6.06
CA GLY A 6 4.02 5.00 -6.05
C GLY A 6 4.90 5.48 -4.90
N ASN A 7 5.53 6.62 -5.10
CA ASN A 7 6.43 7.25 -4.14
C ASN A 7 6.48 8.75 -4.34
N ASP A 8 7.00 9.45 -3.36
CA ASP A 8 7.43 10.84 -3.51
C ASP A 8 8.96 10.92 -3.75
N HIS A 9 9.47 12.15 -3.84
CA HIS A 9 10.89 12.43 -4.11
C HIS A 9 11.86 11.88 -3.06
N THR A 10 11.41 11.60 -1.84
CA THR A 10 12.28 11.08 -0.76
C THR A 10 12.55 9.59 -0.91
N ALA A 11 11.79 8.88 -1.72
CA ALA A 11 11.77 7.42 -1.77
C ALA A 11 12.06 6.83 -3.17
N VAL A 12 12.72 7.56 -4.04
CA VAL A 12 13.01 7.10 -5.41
C VAL A 12 13.86 5.83 -5.41
N GLU A 13 14.94 5.82 -4.64
CA GLU A 13 15.87 4.68 -4.59
C GLU A 13 15.20 3.44 -3.99
N LEU A 14 14.50 3.59 -2.86
CA LEU A 14 13.81 2.47 -2.22
C LEU A 14 12.66 1.95 -3.09
N LYS A 15 11.92 2.83 -3.76
CA LYS A 15 10.88 2.43 -4.71
C LYS A 15 11.46 1.60 -5.85
N ASN A 16 12.58 1.99 -6.43
CA ASN A 16 13.22 1.24 -7.50
C ASN A 16 13.69 -0.14 -7.02
N HIS A 17 14.23 -0.22 -5.81
CA HIS A 17 14.63 -1.48 -5.20
C HIS A 17 13.43 -2.42 -4.99
N VAL A 18 12.34 -1.93 -4.41
CA VAL A 18 11.12 -2.70 -4.17
C VAL A 18 10.46 -3.13 -5.48
N LYS A 19 10.41 -2.24 -6.48
CA LYS A 19 9.90 -2.55 -7.80
C LYS A 19 10.66 -3.74 -8.42
N ALA A 20 11.99 -3.69 -8.42
CA ALA A 20 12.82 -4.76 -8.95
C ALA A 20 12.60 -6.08 -8.19
N HIS A 21 12.50 -6.03 -6.85
CA HIS A 21 12.20 -7.20 -6.03
C HIS A 21 10.86 -7.85 -6.41
N LEU A 22 9.79 -7.05 -6.56
CA LEU A 22 8.48 -7.56 -6.95
C LEU A 22 8.48 -8.13 -8.38
N GLU A 23 9.15 -7.48 -9.33
CA GLU A 23 9.31 -7.99 -10.70
C GLU A 23 10.07 -9.33 -10.72
N ASN A 24 11.12 -9.46 -9.92
CA ASN A 24 11.87 -10.72 -9.78
C ASN A 24 11.02 -11.85 -9.17
N ARG A 25 10.00 -11.52 -8.40
CA ARG A 25 9.00 -12.47 -7.88
C ARG A 25 7.90 -12.80 -8.91
N GLY A 26 7.93 -12.22 -10.08
CA GLY A 26 6.98 -12.49 -11.18
C GLY A 26 5.74 -11.61 -11.20
N TYR A 27 5.70 -10.54 -10.42
CA TYR A 27 4.60 -9.57 -10.46
C TYR A 27 4.77 -8.58 -11.63
N THR A 28 3.67 -8.15 -12.22
CA THR A 28 3.66 -7.01 -13.15
C THR A 28 3.52 -5.73 -12.35
N VAL A 29 4.52 -4.88 -12.37
CA VAL A 29 4.54 -3.64 -11.56
C VAL A 29 4.27 -2.41 -12.42
N VAL A 30 3.23 -1.65 -12.05
CA VAL A 30 2.84 -0.38 -12.68
C VAL A 30 3.38 0.76 -11.81
N ASN A 31 4.44 1.42 -12.27
CA ASN A 31 5.02 2.57 -11.59
C ASN A 31 4.25 3.86 -11.96
N VAL A 32 3.60 4.45 -10.99
CA VAL A 32 2.92 5.77 -11.10
C VAL A 32 3.51 6.81 -10.15
N GLY A 33 4.64 6.48 -9.54
CA GLY A 33 5.41 7.38 -8.69
C GLY A 33 6.35 8.30 -9.48
N VAL A 34 7.32 8.87 -8.78
CA VAL A 34 8.36 9.71 -9.37
C VAL A 34 9.66 8.93 -9.50
N ASP A 35 10.41 9.24 -10.54
CA ASP A 35 11.76 8.70 -10.79
C ASP A 35 12.86 9.77 -10.59
N GLU A 36 12.44 11.00 -10.25
CA GLU A 36 13.33 12.12 -9.99
C GLU A 36 13.27 12.57 -8.53
N THR A 37 14.34 13.17 -8.05
CA THR A 37 14.47 13.63 -6.66
C THR A 37 14.00 15.07 -6.44
N ALA A 38 13.48 15.72 -7.47
CA ALA A 38 12.89 17.06 -7.35
C ALA A 38 11.67 17.03 -6.43
N SER A 39 11.55 18.02 -5.54
CA SER A 39 10.45 18.09 -4.57
C SER A 39 9.09 17.98 -5.24
N CYS A 40 8.24 17.15 -4.69
CA CYS A 40 6.89 16.91 -5.19
C CYS A 40 5.90 16.66 -4.03
N HIS A 41 4.63 16.61 -4.34
CA HIS A 41 3.56 16.45 -3.37
C HIS A 41 3.09 14.99 -3.31
N TYR A 42 3.37 14.29 -2.20
CA TYR A 42 3.02 12.89 -1.98
C TYR A 42 1.52 12.55 -2.21
N PRO A 43 0.53 13.41 -1.92
CA PRO A 43 -0.87 13.06 -2.12
C PRO A 43 -1.22 12.70 -3.57
N ILE A 44 -0.55 13.31 -4.54
CA ILE A 44 -0.76 13.02 -5.96
C ILE A 44 -0.48 11.54 -6.24
N TYR A 45 0.63 11.03 -5.73
CA TYR A 45 1.09 9.66 -5.98
C TYR A 45 0.33 8.64 -5.14
N GLY A 46 -0.02 9.01 -3.91
CA GLY A 46 -0.93 8.21 -3.08
C GLY A 46 -2.27 7.98 -3.76
N LYS A 47 -2.84 9.05 -4.31
CA LYS A 47 -4.11 8.98 -5.05
C LYS A 47 -3.98 8.14 -6.33
N ARG A 48 -2.92 8.29 -7.11
CA ARG A 48 -2.74 7.53 -8.36
C ARG A 48 -2.71 6.01 -8.11
N VAL A 49 -1.97 5.55 -7.11
CA VAL A 49 -1.97 4.12 -6.73
C VAL A 49 -3.34 3.69 -6.25
N ALA A 50 -3.97 4.49 -5.39
CA ALA A 50 -5.30 4.21 -4.87
C ALA A 50 -6.35 4.08 -5.97
N ASP A 51 -6.35 4.95 -6.98
CA ASP A 51 -7.27 4.90 -8.11
C ASP A 51 -7.10 3.59 -8.92
N LEU A 52 -5.86 3.17 -9.18
CA LEU A 52 -5.58 1.92 -9.89
C LEU A 52 -6.05 0.67 -9.13
N VAL A 53 -5.91 0.68 -7.81
CA VAL A 53 -6.37 -0.44 -6.97
C VAL A 53 -7.90 -0.41 -6.81
N ALA A 54 -8.48 0.76 -6.56
CA ALA A 54 -9.93 0.89 -6.39
C ALA A 54 -10.72 0.55 -7.67
N SER A 55 -10.16 0.86 -8.85
CA SER A 55 -10.78 0.50 -10.13
C SER A 55 -10.62 -0.98 -10.51
N GLY A 56 -9.77 -1.73 -9.80
CA GLY A 56 -9.43 -3.11 -10.15
C GLY A 56 -8.43 -3.24 -11.30
N GLU A 57 -7.85 -2.15 -11.78
CA GLU A 57 -6.78 -2.19 -12.78
C GLU A 57 -5.50 -2.81 -12.22
N CYS A 58 -5.23 -2.60 -10.93
CA CYS A 58 -4.22 -3.31 -10.17
C CYS A 58 -4.84 -4.04 -8.98
N ASP A 59 -4.27 -5.20 -8.63
CA ASP A 59 -4.78 -6.03 -7.55
C ASP A 59 -4.44 -5.46 -6.17
N LEU A 60 -3.21 -4.99 -6.00
CA LEU A 60 -2.65 -4.45 -4.76
C LEU A 60 -1.73 -3.26 -5.06
N GLY A 61 -1.41 -2.49 -4.01
CA GLY A 61 -0.54 -1.34 -4.14
C GLY A 61 0.58 -1.28 -3.09
N VAL A 62 1.65 -0.58 -3.45
CA VAL A 62 2.76 -0.23 -2.57
C VAL A 62 3.00 1.28 -2.65
N LEU A 63 3.12 1.92 -1.49
CA LEU A 63 3.36 3.36 -1.37
C LEU A 63 4.56 3.65 -0.46
N ILE A 64 5.44 4.52 -0.91
CA ILE A 64 6.65 4.87 -0.17
C ILE A 64 6.86 6.38 -0.19
N CYS A 65 6.97 6.97 0.99
CA CYS A 65 7.44 8.37 1.17
C CYS A 65 8.47 8.40 2.30
N GLY A 66 8.78 9.55 2.86
CA GLY A 66 9.74 9.64 3.96
C GLY A 66 9.37 8.81 5.17
N SER A 67 8.11 8.80 5.58
CA SER A 67 7.58 8.05 6.72
C SER A 67 6.59 6.95 6.34
N GLY A 68 6.02 7.00 5.14
CA GLY A 68 4.87 6.17 4.73
C GLY A 68 3.52 6.70 5.21
N VAL A 69 3.51 7.63 6.15
CA VAL A 69 2.29 8.12 6.81
C VAL A 69 1.46 8.99 5.87
N GLY A 70 2.03 10.08 5.37
CA GLY A 70 1.28 11.04 4.54
C GLY A 70 0.71 10.40 3.28
N ILE A 71 1.51 9.59 2.59
CA ILE A 71 1.09 8.96 1.34
C ILE A 71 -0.01 7.91 1.56
N SER A 72 -0.01 7.21 2.70
CA SER A 72 -1.09 6.28 3.07
C SER A 72 -2.37 7.01 3.44
N LEU A 73 -2.28 8.15 4.13
CA LEU A 73 -3.44 8.99 4.43
C LEU A 73 -4.13 9.46 3.15
N ALA A 74 -3.36 9.89 2.16
CA ALA A 74 -3.89 10.30 0.86
C ALA A 74 -4.62 9.13 0.16
N ALA A 75 -4.02 7.95 0.13
CA ALA A 75 -4.64 6.76 -0.46
C ALA A 75 -5.96 6.40 0.23
N ASN A 76 -6.03 6.48 1.56
CA ASN A 76 -7.22 6.16 2.33
C ASN A 76 -8.39 7.15 2.13
N LYS A 77 -8.18 8.28 1.45
CA LYS A 77 -9.27 9.18 1.05
C LYS A 77 -10.03 8.69 -0.18
N VAL A 78 -9.54 7.66 -0.86
CA VAL A 78 -10.21 7.04 -2.00
C VAL A 78 -11.07 5.88 -1.50
N LYS A 79 -12.35 5.86 -1.89
CA LYS A 79 -13.29 4.80 -1.49
C LYS A 79 -12.78 3.41 -1.93
N GLY A 80 -12.94 2.43 -1.05
CA GLY A 80 -12.52 1.06 -1.29
C GLY A 80 -11.04 0.80 -0.96
N ILE A 81 -10.29 1.81 -0.51
CA ILE A 81 -8.89 1.66 -0.15
C ILE A 81 -8.72 1.48 1.36
N ARG A 82 -7.94 0.46 1.71
CA ARG A 82 -7.43 0.20 3.06
C ARG A 82 -5.91 0.14 2.96
N ALA A 83 -5.29 1.32 3.04
CA ALA A 83 -3.85 1.49 3.03
C ALA A 83 -3.33 1.48 4.48
N VAL A 84 -2.27 0.73 4.72
CA VAL A 84 -1.67 0.56 6.06
C VAL A 84 -0.20 0.92 6.03
N VAL A 85 0.25 1.68 7.04
CA VAL A 85 1.68 1.93 7.26
C VAL A 85 2.24 0.81 8.12
N CYS A 86 3.28 0.13 7.63
CA CYS A 86 3.96 -0.94 8.35
C CYS A 86 5.46 -0.71 8.34
N SER A 87 6.10 -0.90 9.50
CA SER A 87 7.57 -0.84 9.63
C SER A 87 8.19 -2.20 9.91
N GLU A 88 7.38 -3.28 9.89
CA GLU A 88 7.80 -4.65 10.14
C GLU A 88 6.81 -5.65 9.48
N PRO A 89 7.25 -6.91 9.25
CA PRO A 89 6.47 -7.89 8.48
C PRO A 89 5.20 -8.38 9.17
N TYR A 90 5.18 -8.46 10.51
CA TYR A 90 4.02 -8.98 11.24
C TYR A 90 2.77 -8.14 10.98
N SER A 91 2.87 -6.81 11.14
CA SER A 91 1.74 -5.91 10.86
C SER A 91 1.31 -5.96 9.39
N ALA A 92 2.26 -6.07 8.47
CA ALA A 92 1.96 -6.19 7.04
C ALA A 92 1.16 -7.47 6.74
N LYS A 93 1.56 -8.61 7.31
CA LYS A 93 0.84 -9.87 7.19
C LYS A 93 -0.57 -9.76 7.79
N MET A 94 -0.68 -9.23 9.01
CA MET A 94 -1.98 -9.11 9.70
C MET A 94 -2.93 -8.14 8.98
N ALA A 95 -2.40 -7.09 8.38
CA ALA A 95 -3.19 -6.16 7.57
C ALA A 95 -3.89 -6.86 6.40
N ARG A 96 -3.21 -7.81 5.74
CA ARG A 96 -3.84 -8.64 4.70
C ARG A 96 -4.81 -9.65 5.29
N THR A 97 -4.36 -10.45 6.28
CA THR A 97 -5.13 -11.58 6.78
C THR A 97 -6.40 -11.15 7.53
N HIS A 98 -6.36 -10.05 8.26
CA HIS A 98 -7.45 -9.61 9.12
C HIS A 98 -8.26 -8.43 8.56
N ASN A 99 -7.60 -7.48 7.89
CA ASN A 99 -8.22 -6.22 7.49
C ASN A 99 -8.46 -6.13 5.98
N ASP A 100 -8.07 -7.15 5.24
CA ASP A 100 -8.11 -7.14 3.76
C ASP A 100 -7.53 -5.83 3.21
N ALA A 101 -6.41 -5.38 3.81
CA ALA A 101 -5.72 -4.20 3.34
C ALA A 101 -5.24 -4.42 1.90
N ASN A 102 -5.43 -3.43 1.04
CA ASN A 102 -5.09 -3.55 -0.38
C ASN A 102 -3.90 -2.68 -0.80
N ILE A 103 -3.39 -1.86 0.10
CA ILE A 103 -2.17 -1.07 -0.08
C ILE A 103 -1.32 -1.15 1.18
N VAL A 104 -0.02 -1.46 1.02
CA VAL A 104 0.97 -1.33 2.07
C VAL A 104 1.84 -0.11 1.83
N ALA A 105 2.16 0.63 2.90
CA ALA A 105 3.01 1.80 2.84
C ALA A 105 4.13 1.72 3.89
N PHE A 106 5.27 2.30 3.59
CA PHE A 106 6.38 2.43 4.54
C PHE A 106 7.27 3.62 4.20
N GLY A 107 8.17 3.93 5.13
CA GLY A 107 9.02 5.12 5.04
C GLY A 107 10.43 4.80 4.59
N ALA A 108 10.93 5.50 3.56
CA ALA A 108 12.31 5.38 3.10
C ALA A 108 13.34 5.87 4.13
N ARG A 109 12.90 6.71 5.08
CA ARG A 109 13.72 7.16 6.21
C ARG A 109 13.55 6.30 7.47
N VAL A 110 12.72 5.26 7.40
CA VAL A 110 12.38 4.40 8.54
C VAL A 110 12.92 2.99 8.34
N VAL A 111 12.74 2.42 7.14
CA VAL A 111 13.15 1.03 6.84
C VAL A 111 14.22 1.01 5.75
N GLY A 112 15.16 0.10 5.90
CA GLY A 112 16.14 -0.19 4.86
C GLY A 112 15.60 -1.16 3.79
N PRO A 113 16.37 -1.39 2.72
CA PRO A 113 15.92 -2.25 1.60
C PRO A 113 15.55 -3.66 2.01
N ALA A 114 16.32 -4.32 2.86
CA ALA A 114 16.05 -5.68 3.30
C ALA A 114 14.73 -5.77 4.09
N MET A 115 14.48 -4.83 5.00
CA MET A 115 13.23 -4.77 5.76
C MET A 115 12.05 -4.48 4.82
N ALA A 116 12.22 -3.61 3.83
CA ALA A 116 11.19 -3.34 2.84
C ALA A 116 10.79 -4.59 2.04
N GLU A 117 11.76 -5.41 1.65
CA GLU A 117 11.49 -6.71 1.00
C GLU A 117 10.66 -7.61 1.91
N GLU A 118 11.05 -7.76 3.18
CA GLU A 118 10.31 -8.58 4.15
C GLU A 118 8.88 -8.08 4.39
N ILE A 119 8.68 -6.77 4.43
CA ILE A 119 7.34 -6.17 4.57
C ILE A 119 6.47 -6.50 3.37
N VAL A 120 6.97 -6.29 2.15
CA VAL A 120 6.18 -6.56 0.95
C VAL A 120 5.95 -8.06 0.77
N ASP A 121 6.92 -8.90 1.05
CA ASP A 121 6.76 -10.35 0.98
C ASP A 121 5.69 -10.85 1.96
N ALA A 122 5.73 -10.40 3.21
CA ALA A 122 4.72 -10.74 4.20
C ALA A 122 3.32 -10.29 3.80
N PHE A 123 3.20 -9.11 3.19
CA PHE A 123 1.94 -8.58 2.70
C PHE A 123 1.41 -9.34 1.48
N PHE A 124 2.26 -9.61 0.49
CA PHE A 124 1.84 -10.24 -0.77
C PHE A 124 1.63 -11.76 -0.64
N ASP A 125 2.32 -12.44 0.27
CA ASP A 125 2.17 -13.88 0.50
C ASP A 125 0.95 -14.21 1.38
N ALA A 126 0.35 -13.23 2.03
CA ALA A 126 -0.84 -13.40 2.85
C ALA A 126 -2.12 -13.25 2.01
N SER A 127 -3.19 -13.88 2.49
CA SER A 127 -4.53 -13.74 1.94
C SER A 127 -5.55 -13.45 3.04
N PHE A 128 -6.64 -12.77 2.68
CA PHE A 128 -7.71 -12.45 3.62
C PHE A 128 -8.41 -13.71 4.14
N GLU A 129 -8.51 -13.84 5.44
CA GLU A 129 -9.12 -15.03 6.08
C GLU A 129 -10.65 -15.01 6.02
N GLY A 130 -11.28 -13.85 5.84
CA GLY A 130 -12.75 -13.76 5.90
C GLY A 130 -13.32 -14.08 7.29
N GLY A 131 -14.35 -14.88 7.35
CA GLY A 131 -14.96 -15.30 8.61
C GLY A 131 -15.38 -14.13 9.49
N ARG A 132 -14.97 -14.13 10.77
CA ARG A 132 -15.26 -13.03 11.72
C ARG A 132 -14.66 -11.69 11.30
N HIS A 133 -13.59 -11.70 10.50
CA HIS A 133 -12.94 -10.48 10.02
C HIS A 133 -13.77 -9.76 8.94
N GLN A 134 -14.55 -10.51 8.15
CA GLN A 134 -15.40 -9.94 7.10
C GLN A 134 -16.38 -8.91 7.67
N GLY A 135 -17.09 -9.24 8.74
CA GLY A 135 -18.03 -8.32 9.37
C GLY A 135 -17.38 -7.01 9.83
N ARG A 136 -16.14 -7.06 10.29
CA ARG A 136 -15.37 -5.87 10.69
C ARG A 136 -14.94 -5.04 9.50
N VAL A 137 -14.52 -5.66 8.40
CA VAL A 137 -14.20 -4.97 7.15
C VAL A 137 -15.46 -4.32 6.57
N ASP A 138 -16.61 -4.98 6.64
CA ASP A 138 -17.90 -4.41 6.21
C ASP A 138 -18.26 -3.16 7.03
N MET A 139 -17.96 -3.14 8.34
CA MET A 139 -18.14 -1.94 9.17
C MET A 139 -17.24 -0.78 8.75
N LEU A 140 -15.99 -1.06 8.34
CA LEU A 140 -15.12 -0.02 7.77
C LEU A 140 -15.72 0.58 6.51
N THR A 141 -16.30 -0.24 5.65
CA THR A 141 -16.99 0.20 4.43
C THR A 141 -18.25 1.03 4.78
N ALA A 142 -19.01 0.62 5.79
CA ALA A 142 -20.18 1.37 6.27
C ALA A 142 -19.78 2.77 6.77
N ILE A 143 -18.71 2.87 7.55
CA ILE A 143 -18.16 4.16 8.01
C ILE A 143 -17.79 5.05 6.79
N GLU A 144 -17.10 4.48 5.81
CA GLU A 144 -16.71 5.18 4.58
C GLU A 144 -17.92 5.75 3.84
N ASN A 145 -19.04 5.04 3.86
CA ASN A 145 -20.30 5.43 3.22
C ASN A 145 -21.17 6.37 4.10
N GLY A 146 -20.72 6.72 5.31
CA GLY A 146 -21.46 7.54 6.25
C GLY A 146 -22.65 6.82 6.92
N GLU A 147 -22.63 5.50 6.96
CA GLU A 147 -23.65 4.66 7.58
C GLU A 147 -23.34 4.45 9.07
N SER A 148 -24.39 4.18 9.87
CA SER A 148 -24.23 3.79 11.27
C SER A 148 -23.68 2.36 11.36
N ILE A 149 -22.83 2.13 12.36
CA ILE A 149 -22.28 0.81 12.72
C ILE A 149 -22.72 0.35 14.12
N GLU A 150 -23.61 1.13 14.78
CA GLU A 150 -24.19 0.84 16.09
C GLU A 150 -25.67 0.49 15.99
#